data_ce1587e08b1b05af0e50dcbd2147aa6a
#
_entry.id   ce1587e08b1b05af0e50dcbd2147aa6a
#
_cell.length_a   1.000
_cell.length_b   1.000
_cell.length_c   1.000
_cell.angle_alpha   90.00
_cell.angle_beta   90.00
_cell.angle_gamma   90.00
#
_symmetry.space_group_name_H-M   'P 1'
#
loop_
_entity.id
_entity.type
_entity.pdbx_description
1 polymer ?
#
loop_
_entity_poly.entity_id
_entity_poly.type
_entity_poly.pdbx_seq_one_letter_code
_entity_poly.pdbx_strand_id
1 'polypeptide(L)'
;MRTWTCLAGLLALLLGLIPCPVSAAPSAYHLSKVVMLTRHGVAAPADDNQLPRITGKAWPQWPVGPGQLSPRGAQLLTAQWASLRALYLEAGLLPVQKTESRVFVRADNTPRSRGSAEALLRGLTPGTLPSYAVVNLDPDPLFEPVQAGLAIFDPAETALSVLDHINGDFSQFWESLGEPMSLLDQLTGPLSSEACNSINLPGGCRLSDMVPSISIMDMGRRVEIRGGLGLGSTLVDLLVQEYAQWPQQDAAWGQANAAALRKLLPIRSEIFNALHRTPLVAGIYGGPLLRDMALALYSQHADPRLNEARCAVFVGNDNNLAAIGSLLGIDWQASGFPPNALPPGTILAMELWEGPDNASEVRFRVFMQSLDFMHAPLSVTTASGYQTAPDSYGPALLEAHVTLDGQEDGPVMGRELFEQRVRGALEGRGLPRITFLPEMVSPQAPTPSLPVQP
;
A
#
# COMPACT_ATOMS: atom_id res chain seq x y z
N MET A 1 12.72 -97.45 18.33
CA MET A 1 13.11 -96.39 19.31
C MET A 1 12.97 -95.10 18.56
N ARG A 2 12.05 -94.30 18.98
CA ARG A 2 11.61 -93.07 18.22
C ARG A 2 12.25 -91.85 18.90
N THR A 3 13.00 -91.03 18.07
CA THR A 3 13.53 -89.75 18.49
C THR A 3 12.59 -88.63 18.01
N TRP A 4 12.15 -87.85 18.95
CA TRP A 4 11.33 -86.63 18.63
C TRP A 4 12.26 -85.46 18.62
N THR A 5 12.25 -84.75 17.48
CA THR A 5 12.92 -83.41 17.28
C THR A 5 11.91 -82.31 17.49
N CYS A 6 12.13 -81.48 18.53
CA CYS A 6 11.39 -80.23 18.73
C CYS A 6 11.83 -79.13 17.76
N LEU A 7 10.91 -78.63 16.96
CA LEU A 7 11.07 -77.37 16.20
C LEU A 7 10.69 -76.19 17.11
N ALA A 8 11.67 -75.33 17.39
CA ALA A 8 11.44 -74.05 18.05
C ALA A 8 11.14 -72.98 17.00
N GLY A 9 9.91 -72.48 16.94
CA GLY A 9 9.52 -71.39 16.07
C GLY A 9 9.96 -70.02 16.64
N LEU A 10 10.79 -69.29 15.89
CA LEU A 10 11.15 -67.89 16.14
C LEU A 10 9.99 -66.98 15.73
N LEU A 11 9.27 -66.39 16.65
CA LEU A 11 8.28 -65.32 16.43
C LEU A 11 9.00 -63.99 16.46
N ALA A 12 9.28 -63.39 15.28
CA ALA A 12 9.86 -62.05 15.16
C ALA A 12 8.77 -61.01 15.44
N LEU A 13 8.86 -60.32 16.57
CA LEU A 13 8.04 -59.16 16.92
C LEU A 13 8.51 -57.97 16.05
N LEU A 14 7.79 -57.61 15.00
CA LEU A 14 7.90 -56.35 14.30
C LEU A 14 7.20 -55.25 15.15
N LEU A 15 7.98 -54.61 16.02
CA LEU A 15 7.58 -53.36 16.64
C LEU A 15 7.61 -52.27 15.59
N GLY A 16 6.44 -51.92 15.01
CA GLY A 16 6.27 -50.77 14.15
C GLY A 16 6.58 -49.48 14.91
N LEU A 17 7.65 -48.81 14.51
CA LEU A 17 7.95 -47.45 14.89
C LEU A 17 6.83 -46.55 14.30
N ILE A 18 5.82 -46.26 15.12
CA ILE A 18 4.86 -45.20 14.82
C ILE A 18 5.66 -43.88 14.94
N PRO A 19 5.83 -43.10 13.86
CA PRO A 19 6.43 -41.76 13.99
C PRO A 19 5.51 -40.94 14.89
N CYS A 20 5.96 -40.62 16.10
CA CYS A 20 5.31 -39.59 16.90
C CYS A 20 5.31 -38.30 16.04
N PRO A 21 4.17 -37.63 15.87
CA PRO A 21 4.18 -36.31 15.29
C PRO A 21 5.09 -35.42 16.14
N VAL A 22 6.18 -34.93 15.55
CA VAL A 22 7.01 -33.93 16.20
C VAL A 22 6.09 -32.71 16.30
N SER A 23 5.50 -32.51 17.47
CA SER A 23 4.82 -31.26 17.80
C SER A 23 5.91 -30.20 17.72
N ALA A 24 5.85 -29.34 16.72
CA ALA A 24 6.72 -28.17 16.65
C ALA A 24 6.58 -27.45 18.00
N ALA A 25 7.68 -27.28 18.70
CA ALA A 25 7.70 -26.50 19.93
C ALA A 25 7.06 -25.14 19.59
N PRO A 26 6.12 -24.64 20.40
CA PRO A 26 5.52 -23.34 20.13
C PRO A 26 6.66 -22.33 19.96
N SER A 27 6.60 -21.52 18.90
CA SER A 27 7.57 -20.44 18.66
C SER A 27 7.73 -19.67 19.97
N ALA A 28 8.97 -19.53 20.43
CA ALA A 28 9.25 -18.80 21.67
C ALA A 28 8.84 -17.31 21.59
N TYR A 29 8.52 -16.83 20.38
CA TYR A 29 8.07 -15.47 20.09
C TYR A 29 6.55 -15.40 19.96
N HIS A 30 5.95 -14.32 20.46
CA HIS A 30 4.53 -14.00 20.29
C HIS A 30 4.35 -12.61 19.70
N LEU A 31 3.32 -12.44 18.89
CA LEU A 31 2.95 -11.16 18.30
C LEU A 31 2.33 -10.25 19.37
N SER A 32 2.99 -9.14 19.69
CA SER A 32 2.54 -8.20 20.73
C SER A 32 1.85 -6.97 20.19
N LYS A 33 2.29 -6.48 19.01
CA LYS A 33 1.77 -5.26 18.39
C LYS A 33 1.99 -5.27 16.88
N VAL A 34 1.11 -4.58 16.15
CA VAL A 34 1.30 -4.26 14.73
C VAL A 34 1.08 -2.78 14.49
N VAL A 35 1.98 -2.19 13.69
CA VAL A 35 1.82 -0.84 13.15
C VAL A 35 1.80 -0.94 11.65
N MET A 36 0.76 -0.40 11.02
CA MET A 36 0.53 -0.51 9.60
C MET A 36 0.49 0.87 8.93
N LEU A 37 1.03 0.94 7.73
CA LEU A 37 0.80 2.04 6.79
C LEU A 37 0.00 1.52 5.62
N THR A 38 -1.07 2.21 5.23
CA THR A 38 -1.88 1.83 4.07
C THR A 38 -2.05 2.99 3.09
N ARG A 39 -2.00 2.68 1.80
CA ARG A 39 -2.48 3.58 0.75
C ARG A 39 -4.00 3.69 0.84
N HIS A 40 -4.56 4.86 0.55
CA HIS A 40 -6.00 5.03 0.38
C HIS A 40 -6.57 4.06 -0.68
N GLY A 41 -7.86 3.80 -0.61
CA GLY A 41 -8.58 2.95 -1.58
C GLY A 41 -8.85 3.64 -2.92
N VAL A 42 -9.65 2.98 -3.75
CA VAL A 42 -10.07 3.50 -5.06
C VAL A 42 -10.83 4.81 -4.89
N ALA A 43 -10.34 5.87 -5.55
CA ALA A 43 -10.81 7.24 -5.39
C ALA A 43 -10.92 7.95 -6.75
N ALA A 44 -11.80 8.94 -6.85
CA ALA A 44 -11.85 9.80 -8.01
C ALA A 44 -10.53 10.58 -8.18
N PRO A 45 -10.10 10.89 -9.41
CA PRO A 45 -8.96 11.77 -9.64
C PRO A 45 -9.09 13.09 -8.88
N ALA A 46 -7.97 13.68 -8.48
CA ALA A 46 -7.99 14.98 -7.80
C ALA A 46 -8.37 16.14 -8.72
N ASP A 47 -8.16 15.97 -10.03
CA ASP A 47 -8.60 16.91 -11.08
C ASP A 47 -9.26 16.14 -12.23
N ASP A 48 -10.58 16.19 -12.31
CA ASP A 48 -11.38 15.50 -13.33
C ASP A 48 -11.12 16.03 -14.76
N ASN A 49 -10.60 17.25 -14.90
CA ASN A 49 -10.41 17.88 -16.20
C ASN A 49 -9.03 17.60 -16.81
N GLN A 50 -8.07 17.18 -16.04
CA GLN A 50 -6.70 16.97 -16.53
C GLN A 50 -6.65 15.87 -17.59
N LEU A 51 -7.30 14.74 -17.36
CA LEU A 51 -7.24 13.58 -18.25
C LEU A 51 -7.92 13.82 -19.60
N PRO A 52 -9.14 14.38 -19.67
CA PRO A 52 -9.73 14.78 -20.95
C PRO A 52 -8.87 15.76 -21.75
N ARG A 53 -8.21 16.71 -21.07
CA ARG A 53 -7.29 17.66 -21.74
C ARG A 53 -6.06 16.98 -22.32
N ILE A 54 -5.53 15.95 -21.66
CA ILE A 54 -4.34 15.21 -22.13
C ILE A 54 -4.73 14.28 -23.28
N THR A 55 -5.77 13.45 -23.10
CA THR A 55 -6.10 12.39 -24.06
C THR A 55 -7.03 12.83 -25.18
N GLY A 56 -7.70 13.98 -25.04
CA GLY A 56 -8.74 14.42 -25.96
C GLY A 56 -10.00 13.54 -25.98
N LYS A 57 -10.11 12.59 -25.05
CA LYS A 57 -11.22 11.64 -24.93
C LYS A 57 -12.02 11.90 -23.67
N ALA A 58 -13.34 11.65 -23.72
CA ALA A 58 -14.16 11.66 -22.53
C ALA A 58 -13.77 10.48 -21.61
N TRP A 59 -13.61 10.77 -20.32
CA TRP A 59 -13.35 9.78 -19.28
C TRP A 59 -14.65 9.45 -18.56
N PRO A 60 -14.74 8.27 -17.92
CA PRO A 60 -15.90 7.91 -17.14
C PRO A 60 -16.17 8.93 -16.03
N GLN A 61 -17.42 9.30 -15.84
CA GLN A 61 -17.80 10.21 -14.77
C GLN A 61 -17.84 9.46 -13.44
N TRP A 62 -17.03 9.89 -12.47
CA TRP A 62 -16.96 9.30 -11.16
C TRP A 62 -18.24 9.60 -10.34
N PRO A 63 -18.68 8.65 -9.48
CA PRO A 63 -19.89 8.82 -8.66
C PRO A 63 -19.67 9.73 -7.45
N VAL A 64 -18.48 10.30 -7.28
CA VAL A 64 -18.07 11.18 -6.19
C VAL A 64 -17.24 12.33 -6.74
N GLY A 65 -17.12 13.41 -5.95
CA GLY A 65 -16.28 14.56 -6.33
C GLY A 65 -14.79 14.24 -6.38
N PRO A 66 -14.00 15.15 -6.98
CA PRO A 66 -12.57 15.01 -7.13
C PRO A 66 -11.86 14.68 -5.82
N GLY A 67 -10.92 13.74 -5.86
CA GLY A 67 -10.11 13.33 -4.71
C GLY A 67 -10.86 12.58 -3.60
N GLN A 68 -12.12 12.24 -3.78
CA GLN A 68 -12.90 11.50 -2.79
C GLN A 68 -12.81 9.99 -3.00
N LEU A 69 -12.79 9.24 -1.90
CA LEU A 69 -12.92 7.77 -1.94
C LEU A 69 -14.27 7.40 -2.57
N SER A 70 -14.26 6.49 -3.52
CA SER A 70 -15.50 6.03 -4.16
C SER A 70 -16.27 5.04 -3.27
N PRO A 71 -17.59 4.90 -3.44
CA PRO A 71 -18.36 3.87 -2.75
C PRO A 71 -17.81 2.46 -3.01
N ARG A 72 -17.32 2.21 -4.23
CA ARG A 72 -16.66 0.94 -4.58
C ARG A 72 -15.34 0.77 -3.82
N GLY A 73 -14.52 1.80 -3.75
CA GLY A 73 -13.28 1.81 -2.97
C GLY A 73 -13.53 1.51 -1.50
N ALA A 74 -14.62 2.07 -0.94
CA ALA A 74 -15.03 1.76 0.43
C ALA A 74 -15.42 0.29 0.62
N GLN A 75 -16.14 -0.32 -0.32
CA GLN A 75 -16.50 -1.74 -0.29
C GLN A 75 -15.26 -2.63 -0.33
N LEU A 76 -14.34 -2.35 -1.25
CA LEU A 76 -13.08 -3.09 -1.41
C LEU A 76 -12.23 -3.04 -0.13
N LEU A 77 -12.04 -1.85 0.46
CA LEU A 77 -11.31 -1.70 1.71
C LEU A 77 -11.99 -2.44 2.87
N THR A 78 -13.31 -2.33 2.99
CA THR A 78 -14.06 -3.03 4.06
C THR A 78 -13.83 -4.54 3.98
N ALA A 79 -13.88 -5.13 2.77
CA ALA A 79 -13.61 -6.56 2.56
C ALA A 79 -12.17 -6.95 2.91
N GLN A 80 -11.20 -6.17 2.46
CA GLN A 80 -9.79 -6.41 2.74
C GLN A 80 -9.48 -6.38 4.26
N TRP A 81 -9.97 -5.35 4.94
CA TRP A 81 -9.72 -5.18 6.37
C TRP A 81 -10.51 -6.15 7.25
N ALA A 82 -11.64 -6.68 6.75
CA ALA A 82 -12.31 -7.80 7.39
C ALA A 82 -11.46 -9.08 7.35
N SER A 83 -10.79 -9.36 6.23
CA SER A 83 -9.84 -10.47 6.09
C SER A 83 -8.61 -10.28 6.98
N LEU A 84 -8.08 -9.06 7.03
CA LEU A 84 -6.95 -8.72 7.91
C LEU A 84 -7.31 -8.84 9.40
N ARG A 85 -8.54 -8.45 9.76
CA ARG A 85 -9.07 -8.68 11.11
C ARG A 85 -9.06 -10.16 11.47
N ALA A 86 -9.56 -11.03 10.57
CA ALA A 86 -9.57 -12.48 10.81
C ALA A 86 -8.15 -13.02 11.06
N LEU A 87 -7.17 -12.57 10.26
CA LEU A 87 -5.76 -12.92 10.43
C LEU A 87 -5.24 -12.56 11.83
N TYR A 88 -5.47 -11.35 12.31
CA TYR A 88 -4.97 -10.90 13.62
C TYR A 88 -5.81 -11.38 14.82
N LEU A 89 -7.04 -11.82 14.60
CA LEU A 89 -7.80 -12.59 15.59
C LEU A 89 -7.20 -13.99 15.76
N GLU A 90 -6.90 -14.66 14.66
CA GLU A 90 -6.27 -16.00 14.65
C GLU A 90 -4.87 -15.96 15.30
N ALA A 91 -4.10 -14.92 15.00
CA ALA A 91 -2.79 -14.68 15.62
C ALA A 91 -2.87 -14.29 17.11
N GLY A 92 -4.07 -14.12 17.68
CA GLY A 92 -4.26 -13.75 19.10
C GLY A 92 -3.91 -12.28 19.43
N LEU A 93 -3.60 -11.46 18.42
CA LEU A 93 -3.29 -10.03 18.63
C LEU A 93 -4.53 -9.22 19.01
N LEU A 94 -5.62 -9.43 18.30
CA LEU A 94 -6.88 -8.72 18.52
C LEU A 94 -7.84 -9.59 19.34
N PRO A 95 -8.60 -9.00 20.29
CA PRO A 95 -9.65 -9.73 20.99
C PRO A 95 -10.89 -9.87 20.10
N VAL A 96 -11.62 -10.97 20.26
CA VAL A 96 -12.89 -11.21 19.54
C VAL A 96 -13.95 -10.17 19.91
N GLN A 97 -14.00 -9.79 21.20
CA GLN A 97 -14.90 -8.75 21.71
C GLN A 97 -14.14 -7.48 22.01
N LYS A 98 -14.79 -6.32 21.77
CA LYS A 98 -14.20 -5.00 22.01
C LYS A 98 -12.88 -4.78 21.24
N THR A 99 -12.81 -5.29 20.01
CA THR A 99 -11.65 -5.09 19.11
C THR A 99 -11.28 -3.62 19.00
N GLU A 100 -12.26 -2.74 18.94
CA GLU A 100 -12.11 -1.28 18.83
C GLU A 100 -11.25 -0.68 19.96
N SER A 101 -11.24 -1.27 21.15
CA SER A 101 -10.43 -0.78 22.27
C SER A 101 -8.92 -1.01 22.08
N ARG A 102 -8.53 -1.78 21.07
CA ARG A 102 -7.14 -2.14 20.76
C ARG A 102 -6.69 -1.62 19.40
N VAL A 103 -7.53 -0.83 18.75
CA VAL A 103 -7.28 -0.28 17.41
C VAL A 103 -7.17 1.23 17.50
N PHE A 104 -6.17 1.79 16.86
CA PHE A 104 -6.03 3.23 16.64
C PHE A 104 -5.75 3.51 15.17
N VAL A 105 -6.47 4.44 14.57
CA VAL A 105 -6.31 4.82 13.16
C VAL A 105 -5.99 6.30 13.07
N ARG A 106 -4.90 6.66 12.40
CA ARG A 106 -4.46 8.02 12.07
C ARG A 106 -4.51 8.19 10.54
N ALA A 107 -5.36 9.07 10.06
CA ALA A 107 -5.45 9.36 8.63
C ALA A 107 -4.80 10.70 8.28
N ASP A 108 -4.17 10.74 7.09
CA ASP A 108 -3.90 12.00 6.39
C ASP A 108 -5.21 12.78 6.17
N ASN A 109 -5.14 14.12 6.14
CA ASN A 109 -6.33 14.97 6.10
C ASN A 109 -7.02 15.05 4.72
N THR A 110 -6.54 14.34 3.71
CA THR A 110 -7.19 14.30 2.39
C THR A 110 -8.54 13.57 2.42
N PRO A 111 -9.53 13.96 1.60
CA PRO A 111 -10.84 13.31 1.57
C PRO A 111 -10.79 11.80 1.34
N ARG A 112 -9.91 11.33 0.43
CA ARG A 112 -9.71 9.91 0.15
C ARG A 112 -9.13 9.15 1.33
N SER A 113 -8.19 9.71 2.06
CA SER A 113 -7.57 9.06 3.23
C SER A 113 -8.56 8.97 4.40
N ARG A 114 -9.34 10.04 4.64
CA ARG A 114 -10.41 10.06 5.65
C ARG A 114 -11.49 9.03 5.33
N GLY A 115 -11.99 9.01 4.10
CA GLY A 115 -12.96 8.00 3.65
C GLY A 115 -12.40 6.58 3.75
N SER A 116 -11.10 6.39 3.48
CA SER A 116 -10.43 5.09 3.65
C SER A 116 -10.34 4.67 5.11
N ALA A 117 -10.06 5.59 6.03
CA ALA A 117 -10.07 5.31 7.47
C ALA A 117 -11.46 4.85 7.96
N GLU A 118 -12.52 5.46 7.46
CA GLU A 118 -13.89 5.01 7.76
C GLU A 118 -14.19 3.62 7.21
N ALA A 119 -13.79 3.36 5.97
CA ALA A 119 -14.05 2.09 5.30
C ALA A 119 -13.28 0.93 5.94
N LEU A 120 -11.99 1.15 6.25
CA LEU A 120 -11.17 0.12 6.91
C LEU A 120 -11.69 -0.23 8.31
N LEU A 121 -12.15 0.77 9.07
CA LEU A 121 -12.72 0.54 10.40
C LEU A 121 -14.00 -0.27 10.35
N ARG A 122 -14.83 -0.13 9.31
CA ARG A 122 -16.01 -0.99 9.12
C ARG A 122 -15.62 -2.48 8.99
N GLY A 123 -14.48 -2.78 8.36
CA GLY A 123 -13.95 -4.15 8.27
C GLY A 123 -13.23 -4.60 9.54
N LEU A 124 -12.41 -3.73 10.14
CA LEU A 124 -11.55 -4.06 11.26
C LEU A 124 -12.30 -4.09 12.60
N THR A 125 -13.28 -3.19 12.79
CA THR A 125 -14.10 -3.04 14.02
C THR A 125 -15.59 -3.03 13.70
N PRO A 126 -16.13 -4.13 13.14
CA PRO A 126 -17.52 -4.17 12.70
C PRO A 126 -18.50 -3.94 13.86
N GLY A 127 -19.60 -3.24 13.57
CA GLY A 127 -20.65 -2.93 14.56
C GLY A 127 -20.34 -1.73 15.45
N THR A 128 -19.18 -1.09 15.28
CA THR A 128 -18.85 0.17 15.97
C THR A 128 -18.90 1.36 15.00
N LEU A 129 -19.15 2.55 15.52
CA LEU A 129 -19.00 3.77 14.71
C LEU A 129 -17.50 3.98 14.41
N PRO A 130 -17.12 4.19 13.15
CA PRO A 130 -15.74 4.51 12.81
C PRO A 130 -15.28 5.76 13.56
N SER A 131 -14.16 5.65 14.26
CA SER A 131 -13.52 6.79 14.92
C SER A 131 -12.02 6.74 14.62
N TYR A 132 -11.49 7.80 14.03
CA TYR A 132 -10.09 7.91 13.61
C TYR A 132 -9.54 9.29 13.93
N ALA A 133 -8.23 9.39 13.95
CA ALA A 133 -7.52 10.60 14.27
C ALA A 133 -7.03 11.33 13.02
N VAL A 134 -7.13 12.64 13.00
CA VAL A 134 -6.58 13.52 11.95
C VAL A 134 -5.93 14.76 12.60
N VAL A 135 -4.98 15.36 11.89
CA VAL A 135 -4.55 16.72 12.16
C VAL A 135 -5.26 17.62 11.17
N ASN A 136 -5.90 18.68 11.66
CA ASN A 136 -6.66 19.60 10.80
C ASN A 136 -5.73 20.62 10.10
N LEU A 137 -4.77 20.07 9.36
CA LEU A 137 -3.85 20.80 8.48
C LEU A 137 -3.90 20.15 7.10
N ASP A 138 -3.91 20.97 6.07
CA ASP A 138 -3.86 20.53 4.68
C ASP A 138 -2.83 21.39 3.93
N PRO A 139 -1.71 20.80 3.52
CA PRO A 139 -1.28 19.40 3.68
C PRO A 139 -0.94 19.02 5.14
N ASP A 140 -1.14 17.72 5.46
CA ASP A 140 -0.75 17.15 6.75
C ASP A 140 0.78 16.94 6.79
N PRO A 141 1.49 17.62 7.71
CA PRO A 141 2.96 17.61 7.71
C PRO A 141 3.58 16.24 8.00
N LEU A 142 2.84 15.28 8.58
CA LEU A 142 3.34 13.94 8.82
C LEU A 142 3.40 13.11 7.54
N PHE A 143 2.41 13.25 6.66
CA PHE A 143 2.30 12.49 5.42
C PHE A 143 2.86 13.25 4.21
N GLU A 144 2.82 14.59 4.25
CA GLU A 144 3.23 15.46 3.15
C GLU A 144 4.18 16.58 3.62
N PRO A 145 5.35 16.25 4.21
CA PRO A 145 6.23 17.23 4.85
C PRO A 145 6.76 18.29 3.89
N VAL A 146 6.97 17.95 2.63
CA VAL A 146 7.47 18.88 1.61
C VAL A 146 6.40 19.89 1.22
N GLN A 147 5.19 19.44 0.96
CA GLN A 147 4.04 20.28 0.63
C GLN A 147 3.66 21.17 1.81
N ALA A 148 3.80 20.65 3.03
CA ALA A 148 3.62 21.42 4.27
C ALA A 148 4.76 22.44 4.56
N GLY A 149 5.79 22.48 3.71
CA GLY A 149 6.89 23.43 3.82
C GLY A 149 7.91 23.10 4.93
N LEU A 150 7.94 21.87 5.43
CA LEU A 150 8.92 21.43 6.44
C LEU A 150 10.27 21.04 5.84
N ALA A 151 10.32 20.76 4.56
CA ALA A 151 11.53 20.45 3.81
C ALA A 151 11.39 20.92 2.36
N ILE A 152 12.53 21.06 1.71
CA ILE A 152 12.62 21.32 0.27
C ILE A 152 13.69 20.40 -0.32
N PHE A 153 13.57 20.08 -1.60
CA PHE A 153 14.56 19.37 -2.38
C PHE A 153 15.56 20.35 -3.00
N ASP A 154 16.84 20.12 -2.78
CA ASP A 154 17.87 20.78 -3.61
C ASP A 154 17.79 20.18 -5.02
N PRO A 155 17.67 21.01 -6.08
CA PRO A 155 17.49 20.52 -7.44
C PRO A 155 18.64 19.66 -7.95
N ALA A 156 19.89 20.06 -7.70
CA ALA A 156 21.05 19.35 -8.22
C ALA A 156 21.28 18.04 -7.45
N GLU A 157 21.24 18.09 -6.13
CA GLU A 157 21.41 16.91 -5.27
C GLU A 157 20.32 15.86 -5.54
N THR A 158 19.06 16.30 -5.68
CA THR A 158 17.94 15.40 -5.92
C THR A 158 18.03 14.74 -7.30
N ALA A 159 18.34 15.52 -8.35
CA ALA A 159 18.50 14.95 -9.69
C ALA A 159 19.64 13.93 -9.75
N LEU A 160 20.78 14.20 -9.10
CA LEU A 160 21.89 13.28 -9.02
C LEU A 160 21.52 12.02 -8.23
N SER A 161 20.80 12.16 -7.11
CA SER A 161 20.35 11.01 -6.31
C SER A 161 19.38 10.10 -7.09
N VAL A 162 18.48 10.68 -7.89
CA VAL A 162 17.59 9.89 -8.76
C VAL A 162 18.37 9.18 -9.85
N LEU A 163 19.30 9.89 -10.51
CA LEU A 163 20.13 9.28 -11.55
C LEU A 163 20.99 8.14 -11.01
N ASP A 164 21.63 8.32 -9.85
CA ASP A 164 22.42 7.27 -9.21
C ASP A 164 21.58 6.04 -8.90
N HIS A 165 20.36 6.24 -8.42
CA HIS A 165 19.42 5.15 -8.09
C HIS A 165 19.01 4.31 -9.31
N ILE A 166 18.95 4.91 -10.51
CA ILE A 166 18.69 4.22 -11.78
C ILE A 166 19.97 3.88 -12.55
N ASN A 167 21.10 3.68 -11.87
CA ASN A 167 22.42 3.34 -12.42
C ASN A 167 23.01 4.39 -13.39
N GLY A 168 22.64 5.64 -13.26
CA GLY A 168 23.20 6.77 -14.02
C GLY A 168 22.75 6.88 -15.48
N ASP A 169 21.96 5.94 -16.00
CA ASP A 169 21.54 5.93 -17.41
C ASP A 169 20.04 6.07 -17.55
N PHE A 170 19.60 7.31 -17.69
CA PHE A 170 18.19 7.64 -17.90
C PHE A 170 17.65 7.14 -19.25
N SER A 171 18.50 7.01 -20.27
CA SER A 171 18.09 6.50 -21.58
C SER A 171 17.79 5.02 -21.50
N GLN A 172 18.66 4.23 -20.86
CA GLN A 172 18.44 2.81 -20.64
C GLN A 172 17.18 2.56 -19.78
N PHE A 173 16.96 3.37 -18.74
CA PHE A 173 15.74 3.32 -17.94
C PHE A 173 14.48 3.56 -18.78
N TRP A 174 14.51 4.57 -19.65
CA TRP A 174 13.41 4.85 -20.58
C TRP A 174 13.16 3.69 -21.56
N GLU A 175 14.22 3.17 -22.19
CA GLU A 175 14.14 2.08 -23.17
C GLU A 175 13.57 0.80 -22.55
N SER A 176 13.86 0.51 -21.28
CA SER A 176 13.31 -0.65 -20.56
C SER A 176 11.78 -0.66 -20.46
N LEU A 177 11.16 0.52 -20.53
CA LEU A 177 9.71 0.72 -20.48
C LEU A 177 9.07 0.86 -21.89
N GLY A 178 9.82 0.65 -22.97
CA GLY A 178 9.35 0.86 -24.34
C GLY A 178 8.14 0.00 -24.73
N GLU A 179 8.10 -1.29 -24.35
CA GLU A 179 6.96 -2.17 -24.65
C GLU A 179 5.69 -1.75 -23.88
N PRO A 180 5.71 -1.54 -22.55
CA PRO A 180 4.57 -1.00 -21.82
C PRO A 180 4.10 0.36 -22.34
N MET A 181 5.01 1.28 -22.66
CA MET A 181 4.66 2.59 -23.20
C MET A 181 4.01 2.49 -24.58
N SER A 182 4.48 1.60 -25.46
CA SER A 182 3.86 1.35 -26.75
C SER A 182 2.43 0.81 -26.60
N LEU A 183 2.19 -0.08 -25.66
CA LEU A 183 0.84 -0.55 -25.33
C LEU A 183 -0.05 0.60 -24.82
N LEU A 184 0.47 1.45 -23.93
CA LEU A 184 -0.27 2.59 -23.43
C LEU A 184 -0.62 3.58 -24.55
N ASP A 185 0.30 3.85 -25.47
CA ASP A 185 0.07 4.66 -26.67
C ASP A 185 -1.03 4.10 -27.57
N GLN A 186 -1.10 2.78 -27.70
CA GLN A 186 -2.18 2.11 -28.47
C GLN A 186 -3.54 2.33 -27.81
N LEU A 187 -3.62 2.21 -26.49
CA LEU A 187 -4.86 2.37 -25.72
C LEU A 187 -5.33 3.82 -25.67
N THR A 188 -4.43 4.76 -25.42
CA THR A 188 -4.77 6.17 -25.36
C THR A 188 -5.00 6.76 -26.74
N GLY A 189 -4.29 6.28 -27.77
CA GLY A 189 -4.25 6.86 -29.10
C GLY A 189 -3.48 8.19 -29.11
N PRO A 190 -3.62 8.99 -30.20
CA PRO A 190 -3.03 10.32 -30.24
C PRO A 190 -3.54 11.20 -29.10
N LEU A 191 -2.64 11.97 -28.54
CA LEU A 191 -2.97 12.95 -27.50
C LEU A 191 -3.69 14.17 -28.10
N SER A 192 -4.31 14.95 -27.24
CA SER A 192 -4.98 16.17 -27.65
C SER A 192 -3.99 17.17 -28.27
N SER A 193 -4.49 18.02 -29.14
CA SER A 193 -3.67 19.13 -29.70
C SER A 193 -3.18 20.09 -28.60
N GLU A 194 -3.95 20.26 -27.53
CA GLU A 194 -3.57 21.06 -26.36
C GLU A 194 -2.35 20.44 -25.66
N ALA A 195 -2.37 19.14 -25.39
CA ALA A 195 -1.26 18.44 -24.76
C ALA A 195 0.00 18.48 -25.63
N CYS A 196 -0.11 18.20 -26.93
CA CYS A 196 1.02 18.25 -27.86
C CYS A 196 1.61 19.67 -27.98
N ASN A 197 0.78 20.69 -28.15
CA ASN A 197 1.21 22.07 -28.27
C ASN A 197 1.90 22.60 -27.00
N SER A 198 1.49 22.16 -25.83
CA SER A 198 2.08 22.56 -24.53
C SER A 198 3.57 22.21 -24.40
N ILE A 199 4.06 21.30 -25.23
CA ILE A 199 5.45 20.82 -25.27
C ILE A 199 6.09 21.01 -26.65
N ASN A 200 5.51 21.88 -27.50
CA ASN A 200 5.98 22.21 -28.85
C ASN A 200 6.05 21.01 -29.80
N LEU A 201 5.19 20.01 -29.63
CA LEU A 201 5.03 18.90 -30.57
C LEU A 201 3.83 19.15 -31.50
N PRO A 202 3.86 18.59 -32.73
CA PRO A 202 2.72 18.69 -33.64
C PRO A 202 1.51 17.97 -33.09
N GLY A 203 0.31 18.37 -33.48
CA GLY A 203 -0.93 17.69 -33.11
C GLY A 203 -0.92 16.21 -33.48
N GLY A 204 -1.50 15.38 -32.65
CA GLY A 204 -1.49 13.93 -32.82
C GLY A 204 -0.24 13.21 -32.27
N CYS A 205 0.56 13.89 -31.46
CA CYS A 205 1.69 13.30 -30.74
C CYS A 205 1.22 12.18 -29.80
N ARG A 206 2.16 11.33 -29.40
CA ARG A 206 1.95 10.22 -28.45
C ARG A 206 2.74 10.45 -27.17
N LEU A 207 2.48 9.67 -26.13
CA LEU A 207 3.27 9.72 -24.90
C LEU A 207 4.75 9.41 -25.18
N SER A 208 5.03 8.45 -26.05
CA SER A 208 6.40 8.08 -26.45
C SER A 208 7.16 9.18 -27.20
N ASP A 209 6.48 10.16 -27.79
CA ASP A 209 7.14 11.33 -28.43
C ASP A 209 7.60 12.38 -27.41
N MET A 210 7.11 12.28 -26.17
CA MET A 210 7.41 13.23 -25.10
C MET A 210 8.69 12.86 -24.38
N VAL A 211 9.78 13.56 -24.62
CA VAL A 211 11.08 13.29 -24.00
C VAL A 211 10.97 13.38 -22.47
N PRO A 212 11.35 12.31 -21.74
CA PRO A 212 11.27 12.32 -20.30
C PRO A 212 12.42 13.12 -19.68
N SER A 213 12.16 13.73 -18.53
CA SER A 213 13.15 14.49 -17.76
C SER A 213 12.85 14.44 -16.26
N ILE A 214 13.91 14.52 -15.45
CA ILE A 214 13.77 14.72 -14.00
C ILE A 214 13.60 16.22 -13.77
N SER A 215 12.58 16.60 -13.02
CA SER A 215 12.26 17.99 -12.73
C SER A 215 11.99 18.21 -11.26
N ILE A 216 12.61 19.24 -10.70
CA ILE A 216 12.34 19.73 -9.35
C ILE A 216 11.61 21.08 -9.51
N MET A 217 10.38 21.11 -9.03
CA MET A 217 9.45 22.22 -9.27
C MET A 217 9.02 22.87 -7.96
N ASP A 218 8.24 23.95 -8.11
CA ASP A 218 7.61 24.64 -7.00
C ASP A 218 8.63 25.05 -5.90
N MET A 219 9.79 25.56 -6.33
CA MET A 219 10.92 25.96 -5.44
C MET A 219 11.42 24.80 -4.56
N GLY A 220 11.56 23.61 -5.12
CA GLY A 220 12.02 22.42 -4.38
C GLY A 220 10.94 21.68 -3.63
N ARG A 221 9.67 21.97 -3.86
CA ARG A 221 8.56 21.28 -3.16
C ARG A 221 8.00 20.06 -3.90
N ARG A 222 8.44 19.85 -5.14
CA ARG A 222 7.98 18.71 -5.94
C ARG A 222 9.11 18.17 -6.81
N VAL A 223 9.34 16.87 -6.72
CA VAL A 223 10.21 16.13 -7.62
C VAL A 223 9.35 15.20 -8.47
N GLU A 224 9.58 15.19 -9.78
CA GLU A 224 8.82 14.36 -10.71
C GLU A 224 9.67 13.97 -11.93
N ILE A 225 9.35 12.84 -12.53
CA ILE A 225 9.73 12.51 -13.90
C ILE A 225 8.63 13.08 -14.81
N ARG A 226 8.99 14.00 -15.69
CA ARG A 226 8.08 14.62 -16.66
C ARG A 226 8.11 13.91 -18.01
N GLY A 227 7.34 14.43 -18.96
CA GLY A 227 7.20 13.85 -20.29
C GLY A 227 6.30 12.64 -20.31
N GLY A 228 6.48 11.79 -21.33
CA GLY A 228 5.62 10.64 -21.54
C GLY A 228 5.62 9.63 -20.40
N LEU A 229 6.76 9.44 -19.72
CA LEU A 229 6.85 8.54 -18.55
C LEU A 229 6.01 9.04 -17.38
N GLY A 230 6.13 10.30 -17.00
CA GLY A 230 5.38 10.86 -15.88
C GLY A 230 3.87 10.83 -16.12
N LEU A 231 3.45 11.24 -17.34
CA LEU A 231 2.05 11.13 -17.73
C LEU A 231 1.58 9.68 -17.80
N GLY A 232 2.40 8.79 -18.36
CA GLY A 232 2.12 7.35 -18.43
C GLY A 232 1.94 6.74 -17.04
N SER A 233 2.80 7.08 -16.09
CA SER A 233 2.67 6.63 -14.69
C SER A 233 1.33 7.07 -14.07
N THR A 234 0.93 8.32 -14.30
CA THR A 234 -0.37 8.84 -13.83
C THR A 234 -1.53 8.12 -14.50
N LEU A 235 -1.48 7.95 -15.83
CA LEU A 235 -2.53 7.26 -16.58
C LEU A 235 -2.69 5.80 -16.12
N VAL A 236 -1.60 5.07 -15.92
CA VAL A 236 -1.66 3.67 -15.46
C VAL A 236 -2.32 3.56 -14.09
N ASP A 237 -1.99 4.45 -13.14
CA ASP A 237 -2.67 4.46 -11.83
C ASP A 237 -4.17 4.68 -11.97
N LEU A 238 -4.56 5.62 -12.83
CA LEU A 238 -5.97 5.93 -13.07
C LEU A 238 -6.71 4.81 -13.78
N LEU A 239 -6.06 4.11 -14.73
CA LEU A 239 -6.64 2.93 -15.38
C LEU A 239 -6.85 1.78 -14.38
N VAL A 240 -5.96 1.58 -13.41
CA VAL A 240 -6.16 0.60 -12.32
C VAL A 240 -7.36 1.00 -11.47
N GLN A 241 -7.48 2.29 -11.11
CA GLN A 241 -8.61 2.77 -10.33
C GLN A 241 -9.92 2.71 -11.12
N GLU A 242 -9.90 3.05 -12.41
CA GLU A 242 -11.04 2.88 -13.33
C GLU A 242 -11.49 1.42 -13.38
N TYR A 243 -10.56 0.49 -13.60
CA TYR A 243 -10.84 -0.94 -13.66
C TYR A 243 -11.48 -1.46 -12.36
N ALA A 244 -10.97 -1.03 -11.22
CA ALA A 244 -11.52 -1.40 -9.93
C ALA A 244 -12.91 -0.78 -9.66
N GLN A 245 -13.15 0.44 -10.15
CA GLN A 245 -14.39 1.18 -9.92
C GLN A 245 -15.59 0.56 -10.64
N TRP A 246 -15.41 0.09 -11.88
CA TRP A 246 -16.50 -0.39 -12.73
C TRP A 246 -16.33 -1.87 -13.10
N PRO A 247 -16.79 -2.82 -12.24
CA PRO A 247 -16.59 -4.26 -12.46
C PRO A 247 -17.38 -4.84 -13.66
N GLN A 248 -18.14 -4.04 -14.39
CA GLN A 248 -18.89 -4.47 -15.58
C GLN A 248 -18.20 -4.11 -16.90
N GLN A 249 -17.08 -3.38 -16.85
CA GLN A 249 -16.37 -2.94 -18.04
C GLN A 249 -14.85 -2.87 -17.81
N ASP A 250 -14.10 -3.20 -18.85
CA ASP A 250 -12.66 -3.01 -18.83
C ASP A 250 -12.29 -1.51 -18.85
N ALA A 251 -11.11 -1.18 -18.32
CA ALA A 251 -10.60 0.20 -18.32
C ALA A 251 -10.20 0.68 -19.73
N ALA A 252 -9.79 1.93 -19.84
CA ALA A 252 -9.37 2.53 -21.11
C ALA A 252 -10.45 2.37 -22.21
N TRP A 253 -11.66 2.82 -21.93
CA TRP A 253 -12.80 2.74 -22.86
C TRP A 253 -13.15 1.30 -23.28
N GLY A 254 -12.99 0.34 -22.36
CA GLY A 254 -13.26 -1.07 -22.60
C GLY A 254 -12.12 -1.86 -23.29
N GLN A 255 -10.91 -1.29 -23.36
CA GLN A 255 -9.79 -1.90 -24.07
C GLN A 255 -8.73 -2.53 -23.16
N ALA A 256 -8.71 -2.19 -21.85
CA ALA A 256 -7.71 -2.64 -20.90
C ALA A 256 -8.30 -3.55 -19.81
N ASN A 257 -8.25 -4.86 -20.06
CA ASN A 257 -8.56 -5.88 -19.07
C ASN A 257 -7.38 -6.09 -18.08
N ALA A 258 -7.53 -7.01 -17.12
CA ALA A 258 -6.49 -7.34 -16.15
C ALA A 258 -5.14 -7.71 -16.81
N ALA A 259 -5.16 -8.44 -17.93
CA ALA A 259 -3.93 -8.84 -18.62
C ALA A 259 -3.20 -7.64 -19.24
N ALA A 260 -3.93 -6.71 -19.84
CA ALA A 260 -3.38 -5.47 -20.37
C ALA A 260 -2.83 -4.58 -19.20
N LEU A 261 -3.58 -4.45 -18.11
CA LEU A 261 -3.13 -3.69 -16.95
C LEU A 261 -1.84 -4.25 -16.35
N ARG A 262 -1.70 -5.57 -16.22
CA ARG A 262 -0.46 -6.21 -15.75
C ARG A 262 0.76 -5.86 -16.60
N LYS A 263 0.58 -5.65 -17.90
CA LYS A 263 1.66 -5.19 -18.81
C LYS A 263 1.97 -3.72 -18.67
N LEU A 264 1.01 -2.90 -18.22
CA LEU A 264 1.19 -1.45 -18.03
C LEU A 264 1.76 -1.10 -16.67
N LEU A 265 1.48 -1.91 -15.63
CA LEU A 265 1.91 -1.65 -14.25
C LEU A 265 3.41 -1.35 -14.08
N PRO A 266 4.34 -1.96 -14.87
CA PRO A 266 5.77 -1.61 -14.78
C PRO A 266 6.04 -0.10 -14.96
N ILE A 267 5.28 0.61 -15.81
CA ILE A 267 5.43 2.06 -15.97
C ILE A 267 5.28 2.77 -14.62
N ARG A 268 4.23 2.41 -13.86
CA ARG A 268 3.96 3.02 -12.55
C ARG A 268 5.01 2.63 -11.51
N SER A 269 5.30 1.34 -11.39
CA SER A 269 6.21 0.82 -10.37
C SER A 269 7.64 1.32 -10.56
N GLU A 270 8.17 1.29 -11.78
CA GLU A 270 9.54 1.74 -12.05
C GLU A 270 9.71 3.26 -11.84
N ILE A 271 8.71 4.07 -12.21
CA ILE A 271 8.72 5.50 -11.92
C ILE A 271 8.72 5.76 -10.40
N PHE A 272 7.92 5.00 -9.63
CA PHE A 272 7.90 5.12 -8.18
C PHE A 272 9.20 4.64 -7.53
N ASN A 273 9.76 3.53 -8.02
CA ASN A 273 11.07 3.05 -7.59
C ASN A 273 12.14 4.11 -7.85
N ALA A 274 12.17 4.67 -9.06
CA ALA A 274 13.16 5.67 -9.44
C ALA A 274 13.08 6.97 -8.62
N LEU A 275 11.88 7.44 -8.29
CA LEU A 275 11.68 8.70 -7.57
C LEU A 275 11.62 8.53 -6.06
N HIS A 276 10.64 7.75 -5.57
CA HIS A 276 10.26 7.76 -4.16
C HIS A 276 11.05 6.77 -3.31
N ARG A 277 11.82 5.88 -3.95
CA ARG A 277 12.70 4.95 -3.24
C ARG A 277 14.18 5.35 -3.24
N THR A 278 14.54 6.48 -3.87
CA THR A 278 15.87 7.07 -3.71
C THR A 278 16.11 7.49 -2.25
N PRO A 279 17.29 7.22 -1.65
CA PRO A 279 17.54 7.49 -0.24
C PRO A 279 17.25 8.94 0.19
N LEU A 280 17.58 9.92 -0.66
CA LEU A 280 17.32 11.34 -0.39
C LEU A 280 15.82 11.63 -0.35
N VAL A 281 15.09 11.24 -1.40
CA VAL A 281 13.65 11.52 -1.53
C VAL A 281 12.87 10.73 -0.48
N ALA A 282 13.19 9.45 -0.30
CA ALA A 282 12.58 8.60 0.71
C ALA A 282 12.76 9.16 2.13
N GLY A 283 13.97 9.63 2.46
CA GLY A 283 14.25 10.19 3.77
C GLY A 283 13.44 11.45 4.08
N ILE A 284 13.25 12.31 3.09
CA ILE A 284 12.48 13.55 3.25
C ILE A 284 10.98 13.23 3.38
N TYR A 285 10.42 12.38 2.49
CA TYR A 285 8.99 12.04 2.52
C TYR A 285 8.61 11.06 3.65
N GLY A 286 9.46 10.09 3.94
CA GLY A 286 9.11 8.98 4.82
C GLY A 286 9.71 9.07 6.22
N GLY A 287 10.81 9.80 6.42
CA GLY A 287 11.55 9.81 7.67
C GLY A 287 10.72 10.19 8.91
N PRO A 288 9.98 11.32 8.89
CA PRO A 288 9.10 11.68 10.00
C PRO A 288 8.03 10.64 10.32
N LEU A 289 7.39 10.10 9.29
CA LEU A 289 6.34 9.08 9.44
C LEU A 289 6.92 7.76 9.97
N LEU A 290 8.07 7.31 9.44
CA LEU A 290 8.76 6.11 9.94
C LEU A 290 9.12 6.23 11.41
N ARG A 291 9.58 7.41 11.86
CA ARG A 291 9.86 7.66 13.27
C ARG A 291 8.59 7.54 14.12
N ASP A 292 7.50 8.16 13.70
CA ASP A 292 6.22 8.09 14.43
C ASP A 292 5.69 6.66 14.51
N MET A 293 5.77 5.91 13.41
CA MET A 293 5.40 4.49 13.37
C MET A 293 6.29 3.65 14.30
N ALA A 294 7.61 3.90 14.33
CA ALA A 294 8.53 3.18 15.20
C ALA A 294 8.27 3.49 16.69
N LEU A 295 8.02 4.76 17.04
CA LEU A 295 7.64 5.15 18.40
C LEU A 295 6.31 4.48 18.81
N ALA A 296 5.34 4.41 17.92
CA ALA A 296 4.09 3.70 18.15
C ALA A 296 4.32 2.20 18.36
N LEU A 297 5.20 1.57 17.55
CA LEU A 297 5.51 0.15 17.62
C LEU A 297 6.07 -0.25 18.98
N TYR A 298 7.00 0.54 19.53
CA TYR A 298 7.59 0.29 20.84
C TYR A 298 6.83 0.95 22.01
N SER A 299 5.63 1.46 21.79
CA SER A 299 4.80 2.15 22.81
C SER A 299 5.51 3.31 23.48
N GLN A 300 6.27 4.09 22.71
CA GLN A 300 7.03 5.27 23.13
C GLN A 300 6.54 6.56 22.48
N HIS A 301 5.39 6.52 21.83
CA HIS A 301 4.81 7.67 21.13
C HIS A 301 4.28 8.71 22.14
N ALA A 302 4.30 10.00 21.75
CA ALA A 302 3.77 11.09 22.57
C ALA A 302 2.24 11.00 22.76
N ASP A 303 1.52 10.45 21.80
CA ASP A 303 0.10 10.15 21.91
C ASP A 303 -0.10 8.81 22.64
N PRO A 304 -0.66 8.79 23.86
CA PRO A 304 -0.84 7.57 24.64
C PRO A 304 -1.77 6.56 23.97
N ARG A 305 -2.69 7.01 23.10
CA ARG A 305 -3.61 6.13 22.37
C ARG A 305 -2.86 5.19 21.45
N LEU A 306 -1.77 5.65 20.81
CA LEU A 306 -0.87 4.82 19.99
C LEU A 306 -0.10 3.81 20.83
N ASN A 307 0.22 4.13 22.09
CA ASN A 307 0.92 3.23 22.99
C ASN A 307 -0.01 2.09 23.49
N GLU A 308 -1.28 2.39 23.73
CA GLU A 308 -2.29 1.44 24.22
C GLU A 308 -2.83 0.52 23.11
N ALA A 309 -2.78 0.97 21.85
CA ALA A 309 -3.23 0.20 20.71
C ALA A 309 -2.32 -1.01 20.47
N ARG A 310 -2.92 -2.19 20.22
CA ARG A 310 -2.22 -3.35 19.68
C ARG A 310 -2.14 -3.34 18.15
N CYS A 311 -3.08 -2.67 17.52
CA CYS A 311 -3.14 -2.45 16.09
C CYS A 311 -3.25 -0.94 15.83
N ALA A 312 -2.18 -0.33 15.35
CA ALA A 312 -2.15 1.06 14.93
C ALA A 312 -2.06 1.15 13.41
N VAL A 313 -2.89 1.99 12.80
CA VAL A 313 -2.96 2.13 11.34
C VAL A 313 -2.76 3.59 10.96
N PHE A 314 -1.81 3.83 10.05
CA PHE A 314 -1.61 5.10 9.38
C PHE A 314 -2.16 5.02 7.96
N VAL A 315 -3.05 5.92 7.60
CA VAL A 315 -3.69 5.97 6.27
C VAL A 315 -3.11 7.13 5.50
N GLY A 316 -2.26 6.83 4.55
CA GLY A 316 -1.56 7.81 3.71
C GLY A 316 -1.70 7.50 2.23
N ASN A 317 -0.62 7.73 1.50
CA ASN A 317 -0.54 7.57 0.05
C ASN A 317 0.61 6.63 -0.37
N ASP A 318 0.74 6.40 -1.65
CA ASP A 318 1.76 5.54 -2.25
C ASP A 318 3.19 6.07 -2.04
N ASN A 319 3.40 7.39 -2.04
CA ASN A 319 4.71 7.99 -1.77
C ASN A 319 5.22 7.60 -0.38
N ASN A 320 4.33 7.60 0.63
CA ASN A 320 4.68 7.20 1.98
C ASN A 320 5.12 5.73 2.06
N LEU A 321 4.39 4.83 1.38
CA LEU A 321 4.72 3.40 1.34
C LEU A 321 6.05 3.15 0.63
N ALA A 322 6.26 3.77 -0.55
CA ALA A 322 7.50 3.66 -1.30
C ALA A 322 8.69 4.13 -0.46
N ALA A 323 8.56 5.29 0.17
CA ALA A 323 9.60 5.88 1.00
C ALA A 323 9.95 5.00 2.21
N ILE A 324 8.95 4.52 2.97
CA ILE A 324 9.19 3.68 4.15
C ILE A 324 9.78 2.34 3.74
N GLY A 325 9.29 1.71 2.67
CA GLY A 325 9.88 0.48 2.13
C GLY A 325 11.36 0.65 1.81
N SER A 326 11.72 1.75 1.15
CA SER A 326 13.13 2.08 0.85
C SER A 326 13.98 2.29 2.11
N LEU A 327 13.51 3.09 3.05
CA LEU A 327 14.24 3.41 4.30
C LEU A 327 14.50 2.17 5.16
N LEU A 328 13.60 1.19 5.10
CA LEU A 328 13.74 -0.08 5.81
C LEU A 328 14.49 -1.15 4.99
N GLY A 329 14.81 -0.90 3.72
CA GLY A 329 15.45 -1.89 2.84
C GLY A 329 14.50 -3.04 2.48
N ILE A 330 13.20 -2.78 2.43
CA ILE A 330 12.17 -3.78 2.15
C ILE A 330 11.75 -3.67 0.70
N ASP A 331 11.80 -4.80 -0.02
CA ASP A 331 11.19 -4.97 -1.33
C ASP A 331 10.09 -6.03 -1.26
N TRP A 332 9.10 -5.93 -2.15
CA TRP A 332 7.99 -6.89 -2.19
C TRP A 332 7.58 -7.25 -3.61
N GLN A 333 7.09 -8.47 -3.75
CA GLN A 333 6.58 -9.02 -5.00
C GLN A 333 5.28 -9.77 -4.76
N ALA A 334 4.19 -9.29 -5.32
CA ALA A 334 2.91 -10.01 -5.29
C ALA A 334 2.59 -10.63 -6.65
N SER A 335 1.85 -11.73 -6.64
CA SER A 335 1.40 -12.37 -7.88
C SER A 335 0.54 -11.43 -8.73
N GLY A 336 0.92 -11.27 -9.99
CA GLY A 336 0.21 -10.40 -10.95
C GLY A 336 0.58 -8.91 -10.87
N PHE A 337 1.57 -8.55 -10.05
CA PHE A 337 2.10 -7.19 -9.94
C PHE A 337 3.61 -7.15 -10.19
N PRO A 338 4.18 -6.06 -10.70
CA PRO A 338 5.62 -5.86 -10.74
C PRO A 338 6.20 -5.66 -9.33
N PRO A 339 7.54 -5.72 -9.16
CA PRO A 339 8.19 -5.43 -7.89
C PRO A 339 7.77 -4.06 -7.33
N ASN A 340 7.59 -3.99 -6.02
CA ASN A 340 7.25 -2.77 -5.28
C ASN A 340 5.98 -2.06 -5.77
N ALA A 341 5.06 -2.80 -6.40
CA ALA A 341 3.79 -2.22 -6.83
C ALA A 341 2.96 -1.72 -5.65
N LEU A 342 2.24 -0.62 -5.88
CA LEU A 342 1.45 0.09 -4.88
C LEU A 342 0.01 0.35 -5.36
N PRO A 343 -0.78 -0.70 -5.69
CA PRO A 343 -2.19 -0.50 -6.04
C PRO A 343 -2.98 0.12 -4.87
N PRO A 344 -4.19 0.69 -5.12
CA PRO A 344 -5.04 1.19 -4.05
C PRO A 344 -5.25 0.15 -2.94
N GLY A 345 -5.17 0.59 -1.68
CA GLY A 345 -5.32 -0.29 -0.51
C GLY A 345 -4.10 -1.16 -0.18
N THR A 346 -2.93 -0.92 -0.77
CA THR A 346 -1.68 -1.60 -0.34
C THR A 346 -1.38 -1.28 1.12
N ILE A 347 -0.99 -2.29 1.89
CA ILE A 347 -0.70 -2.23 3.32
C ILE A 347 0.72 -2.74 3.56
N LEU A 348 1.54 -1.97 4.26
CA LEU A 348 2.80 -2.40 4.85
C LEU A 348 2.60 -2.55 6.36
N ALA A 349 2.80 -3.75 6.89
CA ALA A 349 2.68 -4.07 8.31
C ALA A 349 4.07 -4.30 8.92
N MET A 350 4.32 -3.64 10.05
CA MET A 350 5.45 -3.89 10.95
C MET A 350 4.90 -4.59 12.19
N GLU A 351 5.22 -5.86 12.35
CA GLU A 351 4.78 -6.71 13.45
C GLU A 351 5.87 -6.83 14.50
N LEU A 352 5.61 -6.40 15.73
CA LEU A 352 6.50 -6.58 16.86
C LEU A 352 6.27 -7.97 17.48
N TRP A 353 7.30 -8.80 17.42
CA TRP A 353 7.33 -10.11 18.03
C TRP A 353 8.26 -10.09 19.23
N GLU A 354 7.74 -10.47 20.38
CA GLU A 354 8.47 -10.52 21.65
C GLU A 354 8.77 -11.96 22.02
N GLY A 355 10.04 -12.23 22.33
CA GLY A 355 10.58 -13.53 22.70
C GLY A 355 11.01 -13.58 24.17
N PRO A 356 11.64 -14.68 24.60
CA PRO A 356 12.21 -14.81 25.94
C PRO A 356 13.36 -13.80 26.14
N ASP A 357 13.68 -13.53 27.38
CA ASP A 357 14.81 -12.69 27.80
C ASP A 357 14.78 -11.26 27.22
N ASN A 358 13.59 -10.70 27.02
CA ASN A 358 13.34 -9.40 26.40
C ASN A 358 13.83 -9.30 24.94
N ALA A 359 14.06 -10.43 24.28
CA ALA A 359 14.34 -10.42 22.84
C ALA A 359 13.13 -9.90 22.08
N SER A 360 13.37 -9.08 21.06
CA SER A 360 12.29 -8.62 20.18
C SER A 360 12.81 -8.46 18.76
N GLU A 361 11.91 -8.71 17.83
CA GLU A 361 12.15 -8.56 16.40
C GLU A 361 10.94 -7.93 15.70
N VAL A 362 11.19 -7.26 14.59
CA VAL A 362 10.17 -6.68 13.73
C VAL A 362 10.07 -7.54 12.48
N ARG A 363 8.89 -8.06 12.21
CA ARG A 363 8.58 -8.79 10.98
C ARG A 363 7.77 -7.89 10.06
N PHE A 364 8.09 -7.96 8.77
CA PHE A 364 7.44 -7.13 7.77
C PHE A 364 6.55 -7.99 6.90
N ARG A 365 5.33 -7.49 6.63
CA ARG A 365 4.39 -8.09 5.69
C ARG A 365 3.81 -7.02 4.80
N VAL A 366 3.56 -7.35 3.55
CA VAL A 366 2.90 -6.46 2.61
C VAL A 366 1.65 -7.16 2.06
N PHE A 367 0.54 -6.46 2.13
CA PHE A 367 -0.74 -6.97 1.63
C PHE A 367 -1.32 -6.01 0.60
N MET A 368 -2.01 -6.58 -0.39
CA MET A 368 -2.75 -5.84 -1.39
C MET A 368 -3.97 -6.64 -1.86
N GLN A 369 -4.78 -6.05 -2.71
CA GLN A 369 -5.86 -6.77 -3.39
C GLN A 369 -5.39 -7.17 -4.78
N SER A 370 -5.75 -8.37 -5.27
CA SER A 370 -5.48 -8.74 -6.66
C SER A 370 -6.31 -7.88 -7.62
N LEU A 371 -5.83 -7.66 -8.84
CA LEU A 371 -6.61 -6.95 -9.87
C LEU A 371 -7.97 -7.63 -10.12
N ASP A 372 -7.97 -8.95 -10.12
CA ASP A 372 -9.20 -9.72 -10.36
C ASP A 372 -10.20 -9.52 -9.21
N PHE A 373 -9.75 -9.49 -7.94
CA PHE A 373 -10.62 -9.17 -6.81
C PHE A 373 -11.14 -7.73 -6.86
N MET A 374 -10.28 -6.77 -7.19
CA MET A 374 -10.72 -5.36 -7.31
C MET A 374 -11.82 -5.18 -8.35
N HIS A 375 -11.85 -6.02 -9.38
CA HIS A 375 -12.86 -6.00 -10.45
C HIS A 375 -14.03 -6.96 -10.21
N ALA A 376 -14.01 -7.75 -9.13
CA ALA A 376 -15.07 -8.71 -8.85
C ALA A 376 -16.41 -8.03 -8.47
N PRO A 377 -17.56 -8.60 -8.83
CA PRO A 377 -18.82 -8.20 -8.25
C PRO A 377 -18.85 -8.60 -6.77
N LEU A 378 -18.89 -7.61 -5.87
CA LEU A 378 -18.97 -7.87 -4.43
C LEU A 378 -20.42 -8.01 -4.00
N SER A 379 -20.69 -9.01 -3.14
CA SER A 379 -21.97 -9.19 -2.47
C SER A 379 -21.82 -8.96 -0.96
N VAL A 380 -22.86 -8.43 -0.32
CA VAL A 380 -22.90 -8.28 1.13
C VAL A 380 -23.34 -9.62 1.74
N THR A 381 -22.52 -10.20 2.62
CA THR A 381 -22.95 -11.35 3.40
C THR A 381 -23.78 -10.87 4.59
N THR A 382 -25.04 -11.33 4.65
CA THR A 382 -26.05 -10.86 5.62
C THR A 382 -25.70 -11.16 7.09
N ALA A 383 -24.85 -12.16 7.36
CA ALA A 383 -24.50 -12.57 8.73
C ALA A 383 -23.43 -11.70 9.40
N SER A 384 -22.56 -11.06 8.64
CA SER A 384 -21.42 -10.29 9.14
C SER A 384 -21.33 -8.87 8.61
N GLY A 385 -22.15 -8.51 7.59
CA GLY A 385 -22.06 -7.23 6.91
C GLY A 385 -20.83 -7.06 6.01
N TYR A 386 -20.04 -8.12 5.82
CA TYR A 386 -18.84 -8.07 4.98
C TYR A 386 -19.18 -8.22 3.50
N GLN A 387 -18.35 -7.57 2.68
CA GLN A 387 -18.37 -7.75 1.24
C GLN A 387 -17.56 -9.00 0.88
N THR A 388 -18.11 -9.86 0.05
CA THR A 388 -17.41 -11.04 -0.47
C THR A 388 -17.46 -11.05 -1.99
N ALA A 389 -16.46 -11.66 -2.60
CA ALA A 389 -16.44 -11.98 -4.01
C ALA A 389 -16.47 -13.51 -4.19
N PRO A 390 -16.91 -14.03 -5.35
CA PRO A 390 -16.71 -15.42 -5.69
C PRO A 390 -15.22 -15.80 -5.61
N ASP A 391 -14.91 -17.03 -5.16
CA ASP A 391 -13.54 -17.52 -4.98
C ASP A 391 -12.71 -17.46 -6.27
N SER A 392 -13.35 -17.48 -7.44
CA SER A 392 -12.71 -17.38 -8.75
C SER A 392 -11.98 -16.05 -9.00
N TYR A 393 -12.26 -15.01 -8.20
CA TYR A 393 -11.63 -13.70 -8.33
C TYR A 393 -10.39 -13.52 -7.43
N GLY A 394 -10.02 -14.55 -6.67
CA GLY A 394 -8.87 -14.51 -5.79
C GLY A 394 -9.15 -13.82 -4.42
N PRO A 395 -8.14 -13.73 -3.56
CA PRO A 395 -8.31 -13.27 -2.20
C PRO A 395 -8.47 -11.76 -2.09
N ALA A 396 -9.31 -11.31 -1.13
CA ALA A 396 -9.39 -9.91 -0.72
C ALA A 396 -8.09 -9.42 -0.08
N LEU A 397 -7.29 -10.34 0.47
CA LEU A 397 -6.01 -10.08 1.10
C LEU A 397 -4.96 -10.96 0.43
N LEU A 398 -4.25 -10.40 -0.56
CA LEU A 398 -3.11 -11.01 -1.23
C LEU A 398 -1.84 -10.61 -0.49
N GLU A 399 -1.14 -11.56 0.08
CA GLU A 399 0.16 -11.32 0.71
C GLU A 399 1.27 -11.38 -0.34
N ALA A 400 2.13 -10.38 -0.33
CA ALA A 400 3.32 -10.34 -1.16
C ALA A 400 4.48 -11.08 -0.49
N HIS A 401 5.35 -11.67 -1.31
CA HIS A 401 6.67 -12.08 -0.85
C HIS A 401 7.49 -10.84 -0.54
N VAL A 402 8.09 -10.78 0.65
CA VAL A 402 8.87 -9.64 1.12
C VAL A 402 10.33 -10.07 1.30
N THR A 403 11.26 -9.28 0.79
CA THR A 403 12.70 -9.44 1.01
C THR A 403 13.24 -8.28 1.81
N LEU A 404 14.35 -8.49 2.52
CA LEU A 404 15.07 -7.49 3.28
C LEU A 404 16.48 -7.38 2.72
N ASP A 405 16.89 -6.18 2.26
CA ASP A 405 18.19 -5.94 1.61
C ASP A 405 18.50 -6.92 0.46
N GLY A 406 17.46 -7.34 -0.27
CA GLY A 406 17.56 -8.33 -1.35
C GLY A 406 17.81 -9.77 -0.88
N GLN A 407 17.74 -10.05 0.43
CA GLN A 407 17.88 -11.41 0.98
C GLN A 407 16.53 -12.08 1.17
N GLU A 408 16.47 -13.37 0.84
CA GLU A 408 15.23 -14.17 0.93
C GLU A 408 15.02 -14.85 2.30
N ASP A 409 15.97 -14.74 3.22
CA ASP A 409 15.94 -15.43 4.54
C ASP A 409 14.83 -14.94 5.49
N GLY A 410 13.84 -14.25 4.94
CA GLY A 410 12.66 -13.78 5.65
C GLY A 410 12.75 -12.29 6.03
N PRO A 411 11.62 -11.60 6.03
CA PRO A 411 11.54 -10.16 6.28
C PRO A 411 11.56 -9.87 7.79
N VAL A 412 12.65 -10.25 8.47
CA VAL A 412 12.80 -10.14 9.93
C VAL A 412 14.00 -9.27 10.27
N MET A 413 13.79 -8.29 11.13
CA MET A 413 14.81 -7.37 11.59
C MET A 413 14.88 -7.37 13.12
N GLY A 414 16.05 -7.66 13.70
CA GLY A 414 16.25 -7.50 15.12
C GLY A 414 16.07 -6.04 15.55
N ARG A 415 15.68 -5.81 16.80
CA ARG A 415 15.36 -4.48 17.33
C ARG A 415 16.48 -3.46 17.10
N GLU A 416 17.72 -3.82 17.38
CA GLU A 416 18.86 -2.89 17.27
C GLU A 416 19.04 -2.38 15.84
N LEU A 417 18.98 -3.28 14.85
CA LEU A 417 19.09 -2.92 13.44
C LEU A 417 17.89 -2.05 13.00
N PHE A 418 16.68 -2.38 13.44
CA PHE A 418 15.50 -1.57 13.14
C PHE A 418 15.63 -0.14 13.68
N GLU A 419 16.02 0.01 14.95
CA GLU A 419 16.26 1.32 15.55
C GLU A 419 17.41 2.10 14.85
N GLN A 420 18.44 1.41 14.40
CA GLN A 420 19.52 2.01 13.62
C GLN A 420 19.01 2.56 12.29
N ARG A 421 18.18 1.80 11.56
CA ARG A 421 17.59 2.26 10.30
C ARG A 421 16.66 3.46 10.49
N VAL A 422 15.82 3.45 11.52
CA VAL A 422 14.98 4.58 11.85
C VAL A 422 15.80 5.84 12.16
N ARG A 423 16.91 5.71 12.90
CA ARG A 423 17.83 6.84 13.15
C ARG A 423 18.48 7.33 11.86
N GLY A 424 19.03 6.43 11.05
CA GLY A 424 19.69 6.76 9.79
C GLY A 424 18.76 7.45 8.78
N ALA A 425 17.47 7.11 8.79
CA ALA A 425 16.46 7.77 7.95
C ALA A 425 16.30 9.27 8.24
N LEU A 426 16.68 9.72 9.43
CA LEU A 426 16.54 11.11 9.89
C LEU A 426 17.86 11.88 9.93
N GLU A 427 19.01 11.18 9.91
CA GLU A 427 20.31 11.80 10.04
C GLU A 427 20.63 12.72 8.86
N GLY A 428 21.22 13.88 9.17
CA GLY A 428 21.69 14.86 8.18
C GLY A 428 20.61 15.61 7.42
N ARG A 429 19.32 15.36 7.68
CA ARG A 429 18.21 15.92 6.89
C ARG A 429 17.56 17.17 7.50
N GLY A 430 17.90 17.50 8.75
CA GLY A 430 17.35 18.69 9.43
C GLY A 430 15.83 18.69 9.61
N LEU A 431 15.18 17.53 9.45
CA LEU A 431 13.73 17.43 9.50
C LEU A 431 13.22 17.69 10.95
N PRO A 432 12.25 18.60 11.14
CA PRO A 432 11.72 18.90 12.46
C PRO A 432 10.97 17.69 13.05
N ARG A 433 10.88 17.65 14.37
CA ARG A 433 9.93 16.75 15.03
C ARG A 433 8.52 17.28 14.80
N ILE A 434 7.66 16.41 14.27
CA ILE A 434 6.24 16.71 14.10
C ILE A 434 5.54 16.33 15.40
N THR A 435 5.03 17.31 16.11
CA THR A 435 4.45 17.13 17.46
C THR A 435 2.96 17.46 17.53
N PHE A 436 2.28 17.50 16.38
CA PHE A 436 0.85 17.76 16.38
C PHE A 436 0.09 16.53 16.91
N LEU A 437 -0.66 16.72 17.99
CA LEU A 437 -1.57 15.70 18.49
C LEU A 437 -2.84 15.69 17.62
N PRO A 438 -3.20 14.57 17.03
CA PRO A 438 -4.36 14.48 16.17
C PRO A 438 -5.66 14.47 16.97
N GLU A 439 -6.70 15.08 16.41
CA GLU A 439 -8.06 15.07 16.94
C GLU A 439 -8.82 13.83 16.47
N MET A 440 -9.71 13.29 17.31
CA MET A 440 -10.61 12.21 16.94
C MET A 440 -11.79 12.74 16.15
N VAL A 441 -12.08 12.12 15.03
CA VAL A 441 -13.20 12.44 14.16
C VAL A 441 -14.04 11.19 13.98
N SER A 442 -15.36 11.34 14.05
CA SER A 442 -16.32 10.31 13.68
C SER A 442 -17.23 10.86 12.59
N PRO A 443 -17.66 10.04 11.61
CA PRO A 443 -18.64 10.46 10.64
C PRO A 443 -19.89 10.94 11.39
N GLN A 444 -20.43 12.09 10.99
CA GLN A 444 -21.74 12.49 11.49
C GLN A 444 -22.75 11.44 11.01
N ALA A 445 -23.58 10.94 11.94
CA ALA A 445 -24.71 10.12 11.55
C ALA A 445 -25.51 10.86 10.47
N PRO A 446 -25.93 10.19 9.39
CA PRO A 446 -26.74 10.84 8.36
C PRO A 446 -27.94 11.47 9.06
N THR A 447 -28.08 12.78 8.92
CA THR A 447 -29.25 13.51 9.44
C THR A 447 -30.48 12.83 8.84
N PRO A 448 -31.45 12.34 9.65
CA PRO A 448 -32.63 11.71 9.09
C PRO A 448 -33.27 12.72 8.13
N SER A 449 -33.38 12.34 6.86
CA SER A 449 -34.10 13.12 5.88
C SER A 449 -35.50 13.38 6.42
N LEU A 450 -35.84 14.63 6.65
CA LEU A 450 -37.21 15.01 6.98
C LEU A 450 -38.12 14.39 5.93
N PRO A 451 -39.25 13.73 6.32
CA PRO A 451 -40.19 13.19 5.36
C PRO A 451 -40.67 14.34 4.49
N VAL A 452 -40.51 14.20 3.17
CA VAL A 452 -41.15 15.08 2.19
C VAL A 452 -42.63 14.94 2.44
N GLN A 453 -43.23 15.98 2.96
CA GLN A 453 -44.69 16.04 3.08
C GLN A 453 -45.29 16.06 1.67
N PRO A 454 -46.39 15.34 1.42
CA PRO A 454 -47.04 15.21 0.12
C PRO A 454 -47.56 16.51 -0.45
#